data_9f4730cb8d06eaaca64ebb3b93f820d2
#
_entry.id   9f4730cb8d06eaaca64ebb3b93f820d2
#
_cell.length_a   1.000
_cell.length_b   1.000
_cell.length_c   1.000
_cell.angle_alpha   90.00
_cell.angle_beta   90.00
_cell.angle_gamma   90.00
#
_symmetry.space_group_name_H-M   'P 1'
#
loop_
_entity.id
_entity.type
_entity.pdbx_description
1 polymer ?
#
loop_
_entity_poly.entity_id
_entity_poly.type
_entity_poly.pdbx_seq_one_letter_code
_entity_poly.pdbx_strand_id
1 'polypeptide(L)'
;MADVGGPLEYYLRSVGSFLGYWHLLAIFSIASGVFLLFLAYLILKANPGKTKNRFMALMLVTEALRCFTSMLFWLFAWPEEMLNVLKPARVVYYTMSLQLFILYMAAATFYSKKNWATKIAGSFRLHSLYLIPMFCLAFVLS
;
A
#
# COMPACT_ATOMS: atom_id res chain seq x y z
N MET A 1 22.60 -32.78 6.29
CA MET A 1 21.61 -31.92 6.94
C MET A 1 22.13 -30.50 6.82
N ALA A 2 21.63 -29.72 5.90
CA ALA A 2 21.97 -28.32 5.82
C ALA A 2 21.32 -27.63 7.00
N ASP A 3 22.15 -27.09 7.87
CA ASP A 3 21.75 -26.24 8.99
C ASP A 3 21.03 -25.03 8.38
N VAL A 4 19.72 -25.05 8.42
CA VAL A 4 18.90 -23.94 7.97
C VAL A 4 19.03 -22.89 9.06
N GLY A 5 20.07 -22.07 8.94
CA GLY A 5 20.26 -20.93 9.82
C GLY A 5 18.96 -20.17 9.97
N GLY A 6 18.67 -19.70 11.17
CA GLY A 6 17.43 -18.99 11.47
C GLY A 6 17.23 -17.76 10.57
N PRO A 7 16.04 -17.15 10.60
CA PRO A 7 15.69 -15.98 9.75
C PRO A 7 16.73 -14.87 9.79
N LEU A 8 17.36 -14.68 10.93
CA LEU A 8 18.42 -13.67 11.12
C LEU A 8 19.69 -14.01 10.33
N GLU A 9 20.05 -15.30 10.27
CA GLU A 9 21.25 -15.75 9.56
C GLU A 9 21.07 -15.72 8.05
N TYR A 10 19.89 -16.03 7.57
CA TYR A 10 19.50 -15.85 6.17
C TYR A 10 19.52 -14.37 5.81
N TYR A 11 18.99 -13.50 6.68
CA TYR A 11 19.02 -12.06 6.53
C TYR A 11 20.47 -11.54 6.48
N LEU A 12 21.33 -11.95 7.40
CA LEU A 12 22.74 -11.54 7.43
C LEU A 12 23.53 -12.03 6.21
N ARG A 13 23.25 -13.23 5.71
CA ARG A 13 23.86 -13.73 4.46
C ARG A 13 23.37 -12.94 3.23
N SER A 14 22.08 -12.63 3.17
CA SER A 14 21.52 -11.80 2.09
C SER A 14 22.06 -10.38 2.13
N VAL A 15 22.28 -9.83 3.32
CA VAL A 15 22.92 -8.54 3.54
C VAL A 15 24.37 -8.54 3.04
N GLY A 16 25.13 -9.62 3.24
CA GLY A 16 26.52 -9.72 2.80
C GLY A 16 26.70 -9.83 1.28
N SER A 17 25.75 -10.43 0.57
CA SER A 17 25.83 -10.67 -0.87
C SER A 17 25.06 -9.66 -1.75
N PHE A 18 24.07 -8.95 -1.20
CA PHE A 18 23.14 -8.10 -1.93
C PHE A 18 22.85 -6.75 -1.26
N LEU A 19 23.78 -6.23 -0.50
CA LEU A 19 23.63 -4.99 0.28
C LEU A 19 23.19 -3.76 -0.53
N GLY A 20 23.20 -3.85 -1.85
CA GLY A 20 22.87 -2.69 -2.66
C GLY A 20 21.37 -2.59 -2.97
N TYR A 21 20.84 -3.58 -3.65
CA TYR A 21 19.62 -3.39 -4.46
C TYR A 21 18.33 -3.46 -3.63
N TRP A 22 18.13 -4.53 -2.86
CA TRP A 22 16.87 -4.75 -2.13
C TRP A 22 16.68 -3.78 -0.97
N HIS A 23 17.76 -3.44 -0.28
CA HIS A 23 17.72 -2.46 0.79
C HIS A 23 17.48 -1.04 0.25
N LEU A 24 18.05 -0.71 -0.90
CA LEU A 24 17.77 0.56 -1.57
C LEU A 24 16.29 0.64 -1.95
N LEU A 25 15.69 -0.42 -2.52
CA LEU A 25 14.27 -0.46 -2.83
C LEU A 25 13.40 -0.29 -1.57
N ALA A 26 13.77 -0.92 -0.45
CA ALA A 26 13.08 -0.75 0.82
C ALA A 26 13.16 0.69 1.33
N ILE A 27 14.35 1.31 1.28
CA ILE A 27 14.56 2.71 1.67
C ILE A 27 13.73 3.64 0.78
N PHE A 28 13.74 3.45 -0.54
CA PHE A 28 12.93 4.24 -1.46
C PHE A 28 11.44 4.07 -1.20
N SER A 29 10.99 2.86 -0.87
CA SER A 29 9.58 2.60 -0.54
C SER A 29 9.17 3.34 0.74
N ILE A 30 10.01 3.33 1.79
CA ILE A 30 9.76 4.10 3.02
C ILE A 30 9.73 5.59 2.73
N ALA A 31 10.76 6.12 2.08
CA ALA A 31 10.86 7.54 1.76
C ALA A 31 9.68 8.01 0.92
N SER A 32 9.29 7.23 -0.08
CA SER A 32 8.11 7.51 -0.91
C SER A 32 6.83 7.51 -0.08
N GLY A 33 6.63 6.52 0.79
CA GLY A 33 5.46 6.44 1.66
C GLY A 33 5.34 7.65 2.59
N VAL A 34 6.43 8.05 3.24
CA VAL A 34 6.48 9.25 4.11
C VAL A 34 6.19 10.51 3.31
N PHE A 35 6.80 10.66 2.14
CA PHE A 35 6.58 11.81 1.26
C PHE A 35 5.12 11.90 0.80
N LEU A 36 4.50 10.80 0.43
CA LEU A 36 3.09 10.75 0.04
C LEU A 36 2.15 11.14 1.19
N LEU A 37 2.43 10.69 2.43
CA LEU A 37 1.66 11.11 3.60
C LEU A 37 1.81 12.61 3.87
N PHE A 38 3.01 13.15 3.71
CA PHE A 38 3.25 14.58 3.85
C PHE A 38 2.48 15.39 2.80
N LEU A 39 2.47 14.97 1.54
CA LEU A 39 1.67 15.60 0.49
C LEU A 39 0.16 15.51 0.79
N ALA A 40 -0.33 14.36 1.25
CA ALA A 40 -1.73 14.20 1.64
C ALA A 40 -2.11 15.19 2.75
N TYR A 41 -1.25 15.34 3.77
CA TYR A 41 -1.43 16.32 4.83
C TYR A 41 -1.50 17.75 4.31
N LEU A 42 -0.57 18.15 3.43
CA LEU A 42 -0.55 19.51 2.85
C LEU A 42 -1.82 19.79 2.04
N ILE A 43 -2.29 18.83 1.25
CA ILE A 43 -3.50 18.97 0.45
C ILE A 43 -4.73 19.15 1.34
N LEU A 44 -4.84 18.35 2.40
CA LEU A 44 -5.93 18.48 3.36
C LEU A 44 -5.86 19.80 4.14
N LYS A 45 -4.67 20.22 4.56
CA LYS A 45 -4.46 21.49 5.27
C LYS A 45 -4.84 22.69 4.40
N ALA A 46 -4.56 22.63 3.09
CA ALA A 46 -4.88 23.73 2.18
C ALA A 46 -6.39 24.00 2.07
N ASN A 47 -7.22 22.99 1.97
CA ASN A 47 -8.68 23.13 2.02
C ASN A 47 -9.38 21.78 2.30
N PRO A 48 -9.69 21.49 3.57
CA PRO A 48 -10.28 20.20 3.98
C PRO A 48 -11.74 20.04 3.52
N GLY A 49 -12.43 21.12 3.17
CA GLY A 49 -13.83 21.11 2.72
C GLY A 49 -14.00 20.66 1.26
N LYS A 50 -12.97 20.82 0.43
CA LYS A 50 -13.07 20.46 -0.99
C LYS A 50 -13.01 18.93 -1.20
N THR A 51 -14.03 18.38 -1.83
CA THR A 51 -14.11 16.95 -2.18
C THR A 51 -12.90 16.46 -3.00
N LYS A 52 -12.40 17.30 -3.91
CA LYS A 52 -11.18 17.01 -4.69
C LYS A 52 -9.95 16.77 -3.81
N ASN A 53 -9.78 17.62 -2.79
CA ASN A 53 -8.63 17.50 -1.88
C ASN A 53 -8.73 16.23 -1.04
N ARG A 54 -9.92 15.89 -0.54
CA ARG A 54 -10.16 14.64 0.20
C ARG A 54 -9.89 13.41 -0.66
N PHE A 55 -10.36 13.44 -1.90
CA PHE A 55 -10.14 12.36 -2.85
C PHE A 55 -8.64 12.18 -3.16
N MET A 56 -7.93 13.27 -3.46
CA MET A 56 -6.50 13.24 -3.73
C MET A 56 -5.71 12.76 -2.51
N ALA A 57 -6.05 13.25 -1.32
CA ALA A 57 -5.43 12.81 -0.08
C ALA A 57 -5.66 11.32 0.17
N LEU A 58 -6.88 10.80 -0.09
CA LEU A 58 -7.18 9.38 0.03
C LEU A 58 -6.31 8.54 -0.93
N MET A 59 -6.13 8.97 -2.17
CA MET A 59 -5.24 8.29 -3.12
C MET A 59 -3.80 8.24 -2.60
N LEU A 60 -3.29 9.37 -2.11
CA LEU A 60 -1.92 9.46 -1.60
C LEU A 60 -1.71 8.60 -0.34
N VAL A 61 -2.68 8.57 0.57
CA VAL A 61 -2.63 7.72 1.77
C VAL A 61 -2.67 6.23 1.38
N THR A 62 -3.52 5.86 0.43
CA THR A 62 -3.61 4.47 -0.04
C THR A 62 -2.30 4.03 -0.69
N GLU A 63 -1.68 4.89 -1.51
CA GLU A 63 -0.38 4.61 -2.12
C GLU A 63 0.74 4.55 -1.08
N ALA A 64 0.71 5.41 -0.06
CA ALA A 64 1.66 5.34 1.05
C ALA A 64 1.57 4.01 1.80
N LEU A 65 0.37 3.53 2.10
CA LEU A 65 0.16 2.22 2.72
C LEU A 65 0.68 1.08 1.84
N ARG A 66 0.48 1.17 0.53
CA ARG A 66 1.03 0.21 -0.43
C ARG A 66 2.57 0.23 -0.42
N CYS A 67 3.18 1.42 -0.38
CA CYS A 67 4.63 1.57 -0.27
C CYS A 67 5.18 0.93 1.01
N PHE A 68 4.55 1.17 2.16
CA PHE A 68 4.98 0.59 3.44
C PHE A 68 4.85 -0.94 3.47
N THR A 69 3.79 -1.49 2.89
CA THR A 69 3.64 -2.95 2.81
C THR A 69 4.61 -3.57 1.80
N SER A 70 4.90 -2.89 0.68
CA SER A 70 5.89 -3.37 -0.28
C SER A 70 7.31 -3.38 0.29
N MET A 71 7.65 -2.44 1.19
CA MET A 71 8.91 -2.42 1.89
C MET A 71 9.21 -3.75 2.59
N LEU A 72 8.22 -4.36 3.24
CA LEU A 72 8.39 -5.63 3.93
C LEU A 72 8.81 -6.75 2.98
N PHE A 73 8.32 -6.75 1.73
CA PHE A 73 8.74 -7.73 0.72
C PHE A 73 10.16 -7.50 0.22
N TRP A 74 10.61 -6.24 0.15
CA TRP A 74 11.96 -5.90 -0.28
C TRP A 74 13.00 -6.02 0.83
N LEU A 75 12.59 -5.80 2.08
CA LEU A 75 13.49 -5.89 3.22
C LEU A 75 13.88 -7.32 3.54
N PHE A 76 12.96 -8.26 3.31
CA PHE A 76 13.13 -9.65 3.68
C PHE A 76 12.96 -10.54 2.44
N ALA A 77 14.03 -11.18 1.99
CA ALA A 77 13.96 -12.29 1.05
C ALA A 77 13.55 -13.55 1.83
N TRP A 78 12.26 -13.69 2.10
CA TRP A 78 11.76 -14.76 2.93
C TRP A 78 11.77 -16.11 2.22
N PRO A 79 12.24 -17.21 2.86
CA PRO A 79 11.98 -18.56 2.38
C PRO A 79 10.47 -18.84 2.35
N GLU A 80 10.05 -19.74 1.46
CA GLU A 80 8.62 -20.08 1.27
C GLU A 80 7.90 -20.40 2.58
N GLU A 81 8.59 -21.07 3.50
CA GLU A 81 8.08 -21.45 4.82
C GLU A 81 7.63 -20.23 5.67
N MET A 82 8.21 -19.07 5.42
CA MET A 82 7.87 -17.82 6.13
C MET A 82 6.86 -16.94 5.39
N LEU A 83 6.42 -17.31 4.21
CA LEU A 83 5.41 -16.54 3.47
C LEU A 83 4.10 -16.41 4.25
N ASN A 84 3.78 -17.37 5.11
CA ASN A 84 2.62 -17.30 5.98
C ASN A 84 2.70 -16.15 7.00
N VAL A 85 3.89 -15.81 7.47
CA VAL A 85 4.10 -14.69 8.39
C VAL A 85 3.85 -13.35 7.68
N LEU A 86 4.10 -13.31 6.38
CA LEU A 86 3.86 -12.12 5.54
C LEU A 86 2.43 -12.05 4.98
N LYS A 87 1.59 -13.06 5.25
CA LYS A 87 0.20 -13.08 4.77
C LYS A 87 -0.56 -11.78 5.05
N PRO A 88 -0.56 -11.20 6.27
CA PRO A 88 -1.24 -9.93 6.53
C PRO A 88 -0.70 -8.78 5.66
N ALA A 89 0.61 -8.70 5.47
CA ALA A 89 1.22 -7.66 4.62
C ALA A 89 0.81 -7.83 3.15
N ARG A 90 0.77 -9.06 2.63
CA ARG A 90 0.27 -9.35 1.27
C ARG A 90 -1.20 -8.96 1.11
N VAL A 91 -2.04 -9.29 2.08
CA VAL A 91 -3.45 -8.93 2.08
C VAL A 91 -3.63 -7.41 1.99
N VAL A 92 -2.91 -6.66 2.82
CA VAL A 92 -2.94 -5.19 2.79
C VAL A 92 -2.43 -4.68 1.44
N TYR A 93 -1.33 -5.20 0.92
CA TYR A 93 -0.76 -4.79 -0.36
C TYR A 93 -1.74 -4.97 -1.53
N TYR A 94 -2.35 -6.15 -1.65
CA TYR A 94 -3.32 -6.42 -2.73
C TYR A 94 -4.60 -5.60 -2.57
N THR A 95 -5.10 -5.45 -1.35
CA THR A 95 -6.30 -4.66 -1.07
C THR A 95 -6.05 -3.19 -1.41
N MET A 96 -4.89 -2.63 -1.03
CA MET A 96 -4.54 -1.24 -1.36
C MET A 96 -4.30 -1.05 -2.85
N SER A 97 -3.71 -2.04 -3.54
CA SER A 97 -3.51 -1.98 -4.99
C SER A 97 -4.85 -1.95 -5.74
N LEU A 98 -5.81 -2.76 -5.32
CA LEU A 98 -7.15 -2.78 -5.91
C LEU A 98 -7.93 -1.50 -5.55
N GLN A 99 -7.79 -0.99 -4.31
CA GLN A 99 -8.35 0.29 -3.91
C GLN A 99 -7.82 1.44 -4.79
N LEU A 100 -6.51 1.47 -5.06
CA LEU A 100 -5.92 2.45 -5.97
C LEU A 100 -6.51 2.36 -7.36
N PHE A 101 -6.66 1.16 -7.90
CA PHE A 101 -7.29 0.98 -9.21
C PHE A 101 -8.69 1.57 -9.25
N ILE A 102 -9.52 1.31 -8.23
CA ILE A 102 -10.86 1.87 -8.10
C ILE A 102 -10.80 3.41 -8.02
N LEU A 103 -9.87 3.96 -7.25
CA LEU A 103 -9.70 5.40 -7.11
C LEU A 103 -9.25 6.05 -8.43
N TYR A 104 -8.36 5.40 -9.20
CA TYR A 104 -7.96 5.90 -10.52
C TYR A 104 -9.13 5.88 -11.51
N MET A 105 -9.95 4.82 -11.50
CA MET A 105 -11.16 4.76 -12.32
C MET A 105 -12.17 5.86 -11.92
N ALA A 106 -12.33 6.10 -10.62
CA ALA A 106 -13.16 7.20 -10.12
C ALA A 106 -12.59 8.57 -10.50
N ALA A 107 -11.28 8.76 -10.47
CA ALA A 107 -10.63 9.99 -10.92
C ALA A 107 -10.88 10.27 -12.40
N ALA A 108 -10.74 9.26 -13.25
CA ALA A 108 -11.01 9.38 -14.68
C ALA A 108 -12.45 9.84 -14.97
N THR A 109 -13.43 9.31 -14.21
CA THR A 109 -14.83 9.71 -14.35
C THR A 109 -15.13 11.07 -13.70
N PHE A 110 -14.42 11.44 -12.66
CA PHE A 110 -14.51 12.75 -12.01
C PHE A 110 -14.16 13.88 -12.98
N TYR A 111 -13.07 13.72 -13.74
CA TYR A 111 -12.66 14.69 -14.74
C TYR A 111 -13.62 14.72 -15.96
N SER A 112 -14.36 13.65 -16.21
CA SER A 112 -15.38 13.59 -17.26
C SER A 112 -16.74 14.19 -16.88
N LYS A 113 -16.84 14.91 -15.75
CA LYS A 113 -18.06 15.58 -15.23
C LYS A 113 -19.19 14.62 -14.82
N LYS A 114 -18.92 13.36 -14.53
CA LYS A 114 -19.95 12.42 -14.06
C LYS A 114 -20.17 12.55 -12.55
N ASN A 115 -21.41 12.91 -12.16
CA ASN A 115 -21.78 13.17 -10.75
C ASN A 115 -21.64 11.97 -9.78
N TRP A 116 -21.67 10.72 -10.27
CA TRP A 116 -21.54 9.55 -9.42
C TRP A 116 -20.15 9.40 -8.79
N ALA A 117 -19.11 9.75 -9.53
CA ALA A 117 -17.73 9.67 -9.03
C ALA A 117 -17.47 10.66 -7.89
N THR A 118 -18.09 11.84 -7.93
CA THR A 118 -17.98 12.82 -6.84
C THR A 118 -18.67 12.33 -5.57
N LYS A 119 -19.75 11.59 -5.68
CA LYS A 119 -20.44 10.97 -4.53
C LYS A 119 -19.60 9.88 -3.89
N ILE A 120 -18.99 9.01 -4.69
CA ILE A 120 -18.09 7.96 -4.19
C ILE A 120 -16.84 8.59 -3.53
N ALA A 121 -16.21 9.54 -4.20
CA ALA A 121 -15.00 10.21 -3.70
C ALA A 121 -15.22 10.98 -2.39
N GLY A 122 -16.43 11.53 -2.20
CA GLY A 122 -16.79 12.29 -1.00
C GLY A 122 -17.26 11.44 0.18
N SER A 123 -17.55 10.15 -0.01
CA SER A 123 -18.16 9.29 1.00
C SER A 123 -17.19 8.26 1.56
N PHE A 124 -16.64 8.56 2.72
CA PHE A 124 -15.80 7.61 3.47
C PHE A 124 -16.55 6.28 3.78
N ARG A 125 -17.88 6.34 3.98
CA ARG A 125 -18.72 5.16 4.24
C ARG A 125 -18.78 4.22 3.04
N LEU A 126 -18.80 4.74 1.80
CA LEU A 126 -18.82 3.91 0.61
C LEU A 126 -17.49 3.17 0.41
N HIS A 127 -16.36 3.81 0.75
CA HIS A 127 -15.07 3.14 0.70
C HIS A 127 -14.98 2.01 1.72
N SER A 128 -15.45 2.21 2.95
CA SER A 128 -15.44 1.15 3.97
C SER A 128 -16.33 -0.04 3.60
N LEU A 129 -17.48 0.20 2.95
CA LEU A 129 -18.42 -0.85 2.55
C LEU A 129 -17.83 -1.88 1.58
N TYR A 130 -16.96 -1.48 0.66
CA TYR A 130 -16.33 -2.42 -0.27
C TYR A 130 -14.92 -2.85 0.16
N LEU A 131 -14.20 -2.02 0.93
CA LEU A 131 -12.87 -2.39 1.44
C LEU A 131 -12.93 -3.58 2.40
N ILE A 132 -13.95 -3.65 3.26
CA ILE A 132 -14.11 -4.77 4.20
C ILE A 132 -14.23 -6.11 3.46
N PRO A 133 -15.19 -6.31 2.54
CA PRO A 133 -15.29 -7.58 1.80
C PRO A 133 -14.07 -7.85 0.92
N MET A 134 -13.44 -6.82 0.34
CA MET A 134 -12.18 -6.99 -0.40
C MET A 134 -11.05 -7.49 0.48
N PHE A 135 -10.93 -6.95 1.69
CA PHE A 135 -9.92 -7.37 2.65
C PHE A 135 -10.14 -8.83 3.08
N CYS A 136 -11.40 -9.20 3.36
CA CYS A 136 -11.78 -10.58 3.68
C CYS A 136 -11.47 -11.53 2.52
N LEU A 137 -11.81 -11.16 1.29
CA LEU A 137 -11.55 -11.96 0.10
C LEU A 137 -10.03 -12.13 -0.13
N ALA A 138 -9.26 -11.06 -0.04
CA ALA A 138 -7.80 -11.10 -0.16
C ALA A 138 -7.18 -11.98 0.93
N PHE A 139 -7.73 -11.97 2.15
CA PHE A 139 -7.27 -12.82 3.24
C PHE A 139 -7.53 -14.31 2.98
N VAL A 140 -8.65 -14.65 2.36
CA VAL A 140 -8.99 -16.05 2.01
C VAL A 140 -8.14 -16.53 0.85
N LEU A 141 -7.85 -15.67 -0.15
CA LEU A 141 -7.10 -16.02 -1.35
C LEU A 141 -5.58 -16.01 -1.17
N SER A 142 -5.08 -15.40 -0.10
CA SER A 142 -3.63 -15.32 0.17
C SER A 142 -3.16 -16.43 1.09
#